data_ad9615669dcd38ae45b63aac5c1fe446
#
_entry.id   ad9615669dcd38ae45b63aac5c1fe446
#
_cell.length_a   1.000
_cell.length_b   1.000
_cell.length_c   1.000
_cell.angle_alpha   90.00
_cell.angle_beta   90.00
_cell.angle_gamma   90.00
#
_symmetry.space_group_name_H-M   'P 1'
#
loop_
_entity.id
_entity.type
_entity.pdbx_description
1 polymer ?
#
loop_
_entity_poly.entity_id
_entity_poly.type
_entity_poly.pdbx_seq_one_letter_code
_entity_poly.pdbx_strand_id
1 'polypeptide(L)'
;PIHMYKKLEKPGQKWGGFGWVCLVGNLALMAFYTVVCGWIIYYFVNFLIGNNADLGFNSMISQPSVNVIFLLVTVVIAFVILSFNIQNGLEKVTKYMMCALLVLMVVLAVNSLLLKGAGEGMSFYLKPDFSKIDGSVIVAAMNQAFFTLSTGMGGMAIFGSYIGKDHSLMGEAVNIISLDTLVAILAGVIIFPACFTYGVEVNSGPSLLFDTMATVFNNMAGGRIWGTCLLYTSPSPRDKRQSR
;
A
#
# COMPACT_ATOMS: atom_id res chain seq x y z
N PRO A 1 -22.76 -4.67 0.54
CA PRO A 1 -22.59 -5.42 1.82
C PRO A 1 -23.89 -5.50 2.62
N ILE A 2 -24.67 -4.41 2.80
CA ILE A 2 -25.87 -4.37 3.66
C ILE A 2 -26.88 -5.46 3.30
N HIS A 3 -27.27 -5.56 2.02
CA HIS A 3 -28.22 -6.56 1.56
C HIS A 3 -27.69 -8.00 1.67
N MET A 4 -26.37 -8.20 1.57
CA MET A 4 -25.75 -9.51 1.71
C MET A 4 -25.91 -10.02 3.15
N TYR A 5 -25.53 -9.23 4.14
CA TYR A 5 -25.70 -9.62 5.55
C TYR A 5 -27.16 -9.86 5.90
N LYS A 6 -28.07 -9.02 5.37
CA LYS A 6 -29.51 -9.19 5.57
C LYS A 6 -30.08 -10.48 4.95
N LYS A 7 -29.52 -10.93 3.82
CA LYS A 7 -29.92 -12.20 3.20
C LYS A 7 -29.34 -13.44 3.91
N LEU A 8 -28.23 -13.28 4.63
CA LEU A 8 -27.62 -14.36 5.38
C LEU A 8 -28.15 -14.49 6.81
N GLU A 9 -29.00 -13.54 7.25
CA GLU A 9 -29.62 -13.57 8.57
C GLU A 9 -30.52 -14.79 8.74
N LYS A 10 -30.32 -15.50 9.85
CA LYS A 10 -31.29 -16.50 10.33
C LYS A 10 -32.38 -15.83 11.17
N PRO A 11 -33.57 -16.43 11.30
CA PRO A 11 -34.62 -15.91 12.15
C PRO A 11 -34.11 -15.62 13.57
N GLY A 12 -34.27 -14.37 14.03
CA GLY A 12 -33.79 -13.91 15.33
C GLY A 12 -32.41 -13.26 15.36
N GLN A 13 -31.65 -13.23 14.26
CA GLN A 13 -30.37 -12.53 14.16
C GLN A 13 -30.55 -11.15 13.49
N LYS A 14 -29.68 -10.19 13.84
CA LYS A 14 -29.70 -8.81 13.31
C LYS A 14 -28.32 -8.42 12.73
N TRP A 15 -27.84 -9.17 11.74
CA TRP A 15 -26.56 -8.90 11.09
C TRP A 15 -26.60 -7.76 10.07
N GLY A 16 -27.80 -7.29 9.67
CA GLY A 16 -27.96 -6.15 8.76
C GLY A 16 -27.31 -4.87 9.28
N GLY A 17 -27.24 -4.67 10.62
CA GLY A 17 -26.54 -3.55 11.24
C GLY A 17 -25.03 -3.58 10.99
N PHE A 18 -24.40 -4.77 10.97
CA PHE A 18 -22.98 -4.92 10.66
C PHE A 18 -22.65 -4.49 9.23
N GLY A 19 -23.59 -4.65 8.30
CA GLY A 19 -23.43 -4.15 6.93
C GLY A 19 -23.24 -2.62 6.85
N TRP A 20 -23.88 -1.86 7.76
CA TRP A 20 -23.67 -0.42 7.89
C TRP A 20 -22.29 -0.08 8.46
N VAL A 21 -21.85 -0.81 9.47
CA VAL A 21 -20.49 -0.65 10.02
C VAL A 21 -19.43 -0.90 8.94
N CYS A 22 -19.59 -1.95 8.13
CA CYS A 22 -18.72 -2.21 6.99
C CYS A 22 -18.75 -1.07 5.95
N LEU A 23 -19.91 -0.48 5.68
CA LEU A 23 -20.02 0.63 4.74
C LEU A 23 -19.26 1.87 5.24
N VAL A 24 -19.49 2.27 6.49
CA VAL A 24 -18.81 3.42 7.10
C VAL A 24 -17.30 3.18 7.17
N GLY A 25 -16.86 1.98 7.57
CA GLY A 25 -15.45 1.60 7.60
C GLY A 25 -14.80 1.70 6.22
N ASN A 26 -15.47 1.21 5.17
CA ASN A 26 -14.96 1.34 3.79
C ASN A 26 -14.89 2.80 3.32
N LEU A 27 -15.85 3.65 3.69
CA LEU A 27 -15.83 5.08 3.37
C LEU A 27 -14.66 5.79 4.06
N ALA A 28 -14.45 5.52 5.36
CA ALA A 28 -13.32 6.06 6.11
C ALA A 28 -11.97 5.61 5.52
N LEU A 29 -11.86 4.33 5.15
CA LEU A 29 -10.68 3.77 4.50
C LEU A 29 -10.43 4.43 3.14
N MET A 30 -11.47 4.64 2.34
CA MET A 30 -11.35 5.35 1.04
C MET A 30 -10.88 6.78 1.22
N ALA A 31 -11.39 7.49 2.22
CA ALA A 31 -10.93 8.85 2.54
C ALA A 31 -9.45 8.86 2.88
N PHE A 32 -9.00 7.96 3.77
CA PHE A 32 -7.58 7.81 4.12
C PHE A 32 -6.71 7.54 2.89
N TYR A 33 -7.06 6.56 2.07
CA TYR A 33 -6.28 6.24 0.87
C TYR A 33 -6.27 7.37 -0.16
N THR A 34 -7.31 8.18 -0.25
CA THR A 34 -7.33 9.35 -1.14
C THR A 34 -6.31 10.39 -0.72
N VAL A 35 -6.14 10.60 0.59
CA VAL A 35 -5.10 11.48 1.14
C VAL A 35 -3.70 10.93 0.83
N VAL A 36 -3.46 9.65 1.12
CA VAL A 36 -2.16 8.99 0.84
C VAL A 36 -1.82 9.05 -0.66
N CYS A 37 -2.81 8.88 -1.53
CA CYS A 37 -2.61 9.02 -2.97
C CYS A 37 -2.21 10.46 -3.35
N GLY A 38 -2.76 11.47 -2.67
CA GLY A 38 -2.32 12.87 -2.82
C GLY A 38 -0.84 13.05 -2.45
N TRP A 39 -0.38 12.44 -1.37
CA TRP A 39 1.04 12.47 -0.99
C TRP A 39 1.93 11.79 -2.03
N ILE A 40 1.53 10.64 -2.56
CA ILE A 40 2.27 9.94 -3.63
C ILE A 40 2.39 10.85 -4.87
N ILE A 41 1.31 11.52 -5.27
CA ILE A 41 1.33 12.44 -6.42
C ILE A 41 2.25 13.64 -6.13
N TYR A 42 2.24 14.19 -4.92
CA TYR A 42 3.16 15.25 -4.52
C TYR A 42 4.62 14.83 -4.67
N TYR A 43 5.00 13.68 -4.12
CA TYR A 43 6.36 13.15 -4.25
C TYR A 43 6.71 12.87 -5.72
N PHE A 44 5.79 12.28 -6.47
CA PHE A 44 5.97 12.00 -7.89
C PHE A 44 6.29 13.26 -8.70
N VAL A 45 5.54 14.34 -8.50
CA VAL A 45 5.75 15.62 -9.17
C VAL A 45 7.11 16.22 -8.79
N ASN A 46 7.48 16.20 -7.50
CA ASN A 46 8.77 16.71 -7.05
C ASN A 46 9.95 15.90 -7.60
N PHE A 47 9.84 14.58 -7.67
CA PHE A 47 10.86 13.74 -8.30
C PHE A 47 10.97 14.01 -9.81
N LEU A 48 9.85 14.22 -10.51
CA LEU A 48 9.84 14.59 -11.92
C LEU A 48 10.55 15.92 -12.18
N ILE A 49 10.25 16.95 -11.39
CA ILE A 49 10.82 18.29 -11.53
C ILE A 49 12.30 18.30 -11.08
N GLY A 50 12.70 17.37 -10.22
CA GLY A 50 14.05 17.30 -9.65
C GLY A 50 14.22 18.12 -8.37
N ASN A 51 13.12 18.49 -7.73
CA ASN A 51 13.11 19.19 -6.42
C ASN A 51 12.96 18.18 -5.28
N ASN A 52 13.88 17.21 -5.23
CA ASN A 52 13.82 16.08 -4.32
C ASN A 52 14.80 16.15 -3.15
N ALA A 53 15.63 17.21 -3.05
CA ALA A 53 16.68 17.31 -2.04
C ALA A 53 16.14 17.51 -0.60
N ASP A 54 15.03 18.22 -0.43
CA ASP A 54 14.46 18.60 0.88
C ASP A 54 13.03 18.05 1.10
N LEU A 55 12.73 16.89 0.56
CA LEU A 55 11.41 16.25 0.68
C LEU A 55 11.27 15.56 2.05
N GLY A 56 11.07 16.33 3.12
CA GLY A 56 10.68 15.78 4.43
C GLY A 56 9.18 15.55 4.53
N PHE A 57 8.75 14.37 4.98
CA PHE A 57 7.35 14.04 5.15
C PHE A 57 6.64 14.94 6.16
N ASN A 58 7.30 15.23 7.29
CA ASN A 58 6.78 16.10 8.34
C ASN A 58 6.60 17.55 7.87
N SER A 59 7.50 18.05 7.02
CA SER A 59 7.40 19.39 6.45
C SER A 59 6.22 19.50 5.47
N MET A 60 5.98 18.46 4.68
CA MET A 60 4.85 18.40 3.76
C MET A 60 3.51 18.33 4.50
N ILE A 61 3.38 17.48 5.52
CA ILE A 61 2.14 17.35 6.31
C ILE A 61 1.80 18.65 7.03
N SER A 62 2.80 19.40 7.48
CA SER A 62 2.62 20.68 8.17
C SER A 62 2.08 21.79 7.27
N GLN A 63 1.98 21.57 5.96
CA GLN A 63 1.46 22.54 4.99
C GLN A 63 0.03 22.18 4.55
N PRO A 64 -1.04 22.73 5.17
CA PRO A 64 -2.41 22.38 4.85
C PRO A 64 -2.78 22.67 3.39
N SER A 65 -2.26 23.74 2.81
CA SER A 65 -2.50 24.13 1.43
C SER A 65 -2.02 23.08 0.43
N VAL A 66 -0.82 22.54 0.63
CA VAL A 66 -0.25 21.48 -0.21
C VAL A 66 -1.11 20.21 -0.13
N ASN A 67 -1.47 19.81 1.09
CA ASN A 67 -2.31 18.63 1.30
C ASN A 67 -3.67 18.77 0.61
N VAL A 68 -4.34 19.91 0.73
CA VAL A 68 -5.64 20.15 0.11
C VAL A 68 -5.53 20.18 -1.41
N ILE A 69 -4.52 20.84 -1.98
CA ILE A 69 -4.33 20.91 -3.43
C ILE A 69 -4.13 19.51 -3.99
N PHE A 70 -3.22 18.70 -3.44
CA PHE A 70 -2.95 17.37 -3.97
C PHE A 70 -4.08 16.38 -3.68
N LEU A 71 -4.86 16.57 -2.61
CA LEU A 71 -6.11 15.85 -2.40
C LEU A 71 -7.12 16.15 -3.51
N LEU A 72 -7.33 17.42 -3.85
CA LEU A 72 -8.22 17.83 -4.94
C LEU A 72 -7.76 17.30 -6.29
N VAL A 73 -6.46 17.36 -6.58
CA VAL A 73 -5.88 16.77 -7.79
C VAL A 73 -6.18 15.28 -7.86
N THR A 74 -5.99 14.56 -6.77
CA THR A 74 -6.33 13.12 -6.69
C THR A 74 -7.80 12.87 -6.99
N VAL A 75 -8.69 13.65 -6.38
CA VAL A 75 -10.14 13.52 -6.58
C VAL A 75 -10.49 13.79 -8.05
N VAL A 76 -9.96 14.85 -8.65
CA VAL A 76 -10.20 15.20 -10.07
C VAL A 76 -9.72 14.08 -10.99
N ILE A 77 -8.47 13.63 -10.84
CA ILE A 77 -7.92 12.50 -11.62
C ILE A 77 -8.84 11.28 -11.48
N ALA A 78 -9.28 11.04 -10.29
CA ALA A 78 -10.18 9.97 -9.98
C ALA A 78 -11.51 10.05 -10.73
N PHE A 79 -12.16 11.21 -10.74
CA PHE A 79 -13.41 11.42 -11.47
C PHE A 79 -13.20 11.32 -12.98
N VAL A 80 -12.11 11.89 -13.50
CA VAL A 80 -11.76 11.80 -14.92
C VAL A 80 -11.63 10.34 -15.34
N ILE A 81 -10.86 9.53 -14.62
CA ILE A 81 -10.68 8.11 -14.94
C ILE A 81 -12.01 7.34 -14.88
N LEU A 82 -12.86 7.65 -13.89
CA LEU A 82 -14.17 7.00 -13.77
C LEU A 82 -15.16 7.42 -14.86
N SER A 83 -15.01 8.63 -15.41
CA SER A 83 -15.88 9.15 -16.48
C SER A 83 -15.61 8.49 -17.82
N PHE A 84 -14.37 8.10 -18.07
CA PHE A 84 -14.01 7.31 -19.25
C PHE A 84 -14.27 5.83 -18.97
N ASN A 85 -15.28 5.25 -19.54
CA ASN A 85 -15.71 3.84 -19.37
C ASN A 85 -14.63 2.83 -19.87
N ILE A 86 -13.40 2.96 -19.34
CA ILE A 86 -12.17 2.29 -19.81
C ILE A 86 -11.92 0.97 -19.02
N GLN A 87 -12.97 0.22 -18.71
CA GLN A 87 -12.83 -0.97 -17.86
C GLN A 87 -11.82 -2.00 -18.42
N ASN A 88 -11.88 -2.29 -19.71
CA ASN A 88 -11.00 -3.29 -20.34
C ASN A 88 -9.55 -2.80 -20.58
N GLY A 89 -9.35 -1.49 -20.70
CA GLY A 89 -8.01 -0.90 -20.87
C GLY A 89 -7.26 -0.76 -19.54
N LEU A 90 -7.97 -0.36 -18.49
CA LEU A 90 -7.42 -0.19 -17.14
C LEU A 90 -6.91 -1.52 -16.56
N GLU A 91 -7.62 -2.63 -16.75
CA GLU A 91 -7.18 -3.94 -16.28
C GLU A 91 -5.82 -4.34 -16.85
N LYS A 92 -5.62 -4.15 -18.16
CA LYS A 92 -4.32 -4.44 -18.79
C LYS A 92 -3.22 -3.53 -18.28
N VAL A 93 -3.49 -2.22 -18.18
CA VAL A 93 -2.52 -1.22 -17.68
C VAL A 93 -2.12 -1.55 -16.25
N THR A 94 -3.08 -1.81 -15.36
CA THR A 94 -2.83 -2.16 -13.97
C THR A 94 -1.98 -3.44 -13.85
N LYS A 95 -2.25 -4.46 -14.66
CA LYS A 95 -1.46 -5.69 -14.69
C LYS A 95 0.01 -5.41 -15.04
N TYR A 96 0.26 -4.63 -16.08
CA TYR A 96 1.63 -4.24 -16.45
C TYR A 96 2.31 -3.39 -15.38
N MET A 97 1.58 -2.44 -14.78
CA MET A 97 2.08 -1.62 -13.67
C MET A 97 2.46 -2.48 -12.45
N MET A 98 1.63 -3.44 -12.08
CA MET A 98 1.93 -4.37 -10.99
C MET A 98 3.15 -5.23 -11.26
N CYS A 99 3.30 -5.76 -12.49
CA CYS A 99 4.50 -6.48 -12.89
C CYS A 99 5.74 -5.57 -12.85
N ALA A 100 5.64 -4.36 -13.35
CA ALA A 100 6.73 -3.38 -13.31
C ALA A 100 7.11 -3.03 -11.87
N LEU A 101 6.12 -2.86 -10.98
CA LEU A 101 6.35 -2.61 -9.55
C LEU A 101 7.11 -3.77 -8.90
N LEU A 102 6.72 -5.03 -9.14
CA LEU A 102 7.41 -6.19 -8.59
C LEU A 102 8.86 -6.27 -9.06
N VAL A 103 9.11 -6.06 -10.37
CA VAL A 103 10.46 -6.03 -10.91
C VAL A 103 11.28 -4.91 -10.26
N LEU A 104 10.70 -3.72 -10.13
CA LEU A 104 11.34 -2.58 -9.49
C LEU A 104 11.67 -2.87 -8.03
N MET A 105 10.75 -3.48 -7.28
CA MET A 105 11.00 -3.88 -5.88
C MET A 105 12.15 -4.88 -5.77
N VAL A 106 12.25 -5.83 -6.67
CA VAL A 106 13.38 -6.77 -6.71
C VAL A 106 14.69 -6.03 -6.98
N VAL A 107 14.72 -5.11 -7.95
CA VAL A 107 15.92 -4.30 -8.25
C VAL A 107 16.31 -3.45 -7.03
N LEU A 108 15.36 -2.81 -6.37
CA LEU A 108 15.62 -2.03 -5.16
C LEU A 108 16.09 -2.90 -3.99
N ALA A 109 15.52 -4.10 -3.83
CA ALA A 109 15.96 -5.05 -2.80
C ALA A 109 17.41 -5.48 -3.03
N VAL A 110 17.78 -5.82 -4.27
CA VAL A 110 19.17 -6.15 -4.62
C VAL A 110 20.09 -4.95 -4.37
N ASN A 111 19.70 -3.75 -4.78
CA ASN A 111 20.47 -2.53 -4.52
C ASN A 111 20.65 -2.29 -3.01
N SER A 112 19.58 -2.43 -2.23
CA SER A 112 19.59 -2.23 -0.77
C SER A 112 20.50 -3.23 -0.06
N LEU A 113 20.55 -4.48 -0.52
CA LEU A 113 21.46 -5.51 0.00
C LEU A 113 22.94 -5.26 -0.31
N LEU A 114 23.23 -4.49 -1.35
CA LEU A 114 24.61 -4.12 -1.73
C LEU A 114 25.14 -2.90 -0.96
N LEU A 115 24.31 -2.24 -0.14
CA LEU A 115 24.73 -1.11 0.67
C LEU A 115 25.66 -1.54 1.82
N LYS A 116 26.59 -0.67 2.19
CA LYS A 116 27.61 -0.98 3.22
C LYS A 116 27.02 -1.29 4.61
N GLY A 117 25.85 -0.76 4.96
CA GLY A 117 25.12 -1.00 6.21
C GLY A 117 24.08 -2.13 6.13
N ALA A 118 23.98 -2.82 5.00
CA ALA A 118 22.93 -3.81 4.75
C ALA A 118 22.90 -4.96 5.78
N GLY A 119 24.07 -5.41 6.22
CA GLY A 119 24.20 -6.53 7.17
C GLY A 119 23.53 -6.24 8.52
N GLU A 120 23.68 -5.04 9.05
CA GLU A 120 23.04 -4.62 10.31
C GLU A 120 21.52 -4.52 10.15
N GLY A 121 21.06 -3.86 9.09
CA GLY A 121 19.64 -3.74 8.77
C GLY A 121 18.96 -5.09 8.53
N MET A 122 19.60 -6.01 7.83
CA MET A 122 19.10 -7.37 7.63
C MET A 122 19.11 -8.19 8.93
N SER A 123 20.14 -8.03 9.76
CA SER A 123 20.18 -8.67 11.07
C SER A 123 19.03 -8.18 11.96
N PHE A 124 18.77 -6.88 11.96
CA PHE A 124 17.63 -6.30 12.68
C PHE A 124 16.29 -6.85 12.17
N TYR A 125 16.12 -6.97 10.86
CA TYR A 125 14.87 -7.42 10.24
C TYR A 125 14.61 -8.92 10.42
N LEU A 126 15.64 -9.76 10.22
CA LEU A 126 15.49 -11.22 10.20
C LEU A 126 15.79 -11.92 11.53
N LYS A 127 16.51 -11.27 12.45
CA LYS A 127 16.85 -11.89 13.73
C LYS A 127 15.69 -11.73 14.72
N PRO A 128 14.92 -12.80 15.02
CA PRO A 128 13.80 -12.70 15.93
C PRO A 128 14.30 -12.51 17.37
N ASP A 129 13.74 -11.54 18.05
CA ASP A 129 13.94 -11.34 19.49
C ASP A 129 12.69 -11.82 20.25
N PHE A 130 12.69 -13.08 20.62
CA PHE A 130 11.57 -13.70 21.32
C PHE A 130 11.31 -13.09 22.70
N SER A 131 12.28 -12.38 23.28
CA SER A 131 12.11 -11.74 24.59
C SER A 131 11.14 -10.55 24.56
N LYS A 132 10.92 -9.99 23.38
CA LYS A 132 10.02 -8.84 23.16
C LYS A 132 8.63 -9.23 22.67
N ILE A 133 8.36 -10.53 22.50
CA ILE A 133 7.04 -11.01 22.08
C ILE A 133 6.13 -11.07 23.30
N ASP A 134 5.28 -10.08 23.43
CA ASP A 134 4.20 -10.04 24.42
C ASP A 134 2.82 -10.09 23.73
N GLY A 135 1.75 -10.08 24.52
CA GLY A 135 0.38 -10.10 24.00
C GLY A 135 0.06 -8.91 23.10
N SER A 136 0.70 -7.76 23.30
CA SER A 136 0.48 -6.55 22.51
C SER A 136 1.05 -6.71 21.10
N VAL A 137 2.21 -7.33 20.96
CA VAL A 137 2.85 -7.62 19.68
C VAL A 137 2.01 -8.59 18.86
N ILE A 138 1.44 -9.63 19.50
CA ILE A 138 0.55 -10.58 18.81
C ILE A 138 -0.70 -9.87 18.30
N VAL A 139 -1.34 -9.04 19.12
CA VAL A 139 -2.52 -8.27 18.71
C VAL A 139 -2.20 -7.29 17.59
N ALA A 140 -1.05 -6.61 17.65
CA ALA A 140 -0.60 -5.71 16.59
C ALA A 140 -0.37 -6.46 15.28
N ALA A 141 0.26 -7.62 15.30
CA ALA A 141 0.47 -8.47 14.13
C ALA A 141 -0.86 -8.97 13.53
N MET A 142 -1.80 -9.39 14.38
CA MET A 142 -3.14 -9.77 13.92
C MET A 142 -3.87 -8.60 13.28
N ASN A 143 -3.85 -7.41 13.89
CA ASN A 143 -4.47 -6.21 13.33
C ASN A 143 -3.86 -5.85 11.97
N GLN A 144 -2.54 -5.95 11.83
CA GLN A 144 -1.86 -5.73 10.56
C GLN A 144 -2.30 -6.74 9.50
N ALA A 145 -2.37 -8.02 9.83
CA ALA A 145 -2.84 -9.06 8.92
C ALA A 145 -4.29 -8.82 8.46
N PHE A 146 -5.19 -8.49 9.39
CA PHE A 146 -6.58 -8.14 9.06
C PHE A 146 -6.68 -6.90 8.16
N PHE A 147 -5.86 -5.90 8.43
CA PHE A 147 -5.82 -4.67 7.64
C PHE A 147 -5.33 -4.92 6.21
N THR A 148 -4.21 -5.61 6.06
CA THR A 148 -3.55 -5.90 4.77
C THR A 148 -4.45 -6.74 3.87
N LEU A 149 -5.05 -7.80 4.43
CA LEU A 149 -5.97 -8.68 3.71
C LEU A 149 -7.40 -8.12 3.59
N SER A 150 -7.66 -6.93 4.15
CA SER A 150 -9.00 -6.31 4.19
C SER A 150 -10.08 -7.23 4.76
N THR A 151 -9.72 -8.07 5.73
CA THR A 151 -10.61 -9.06 6.34
C THR A 151 -11.59 -8.35 7.29
N GLY A 152 -12.85 -8.74 7.26
CA GLY A 152 -13.90 -8.17 8.14
C GLY A 152 -14.51 -6.83 7.66
N MET A 153 -13.92 -6.14 6.70
CA MET A 153 -14.42 -4.86 6.18
C MET A 153 -15.54 -5.00 5.13
N GLY A 154 -15.93 -6.22 4.77
CA GLY A 154 -16.93 -6.48 3.73
C GLY A 154 -16.45 -6.20 2.29
N GLY A 155 -15.22 -5.72 2.10
CA GLY A 155 -14.62 -5.50 0.79
C GLY A 155 -14.41 -6.82 0.03
N MET A 156 -13.87 -7.82 0.69
CA MET A 156 -13.66 -9.16 0.11
C MET A 156 -14.97 -9.85 -0.30
N ALA A 157 -16.07 -9.57 0.37
CA ALA A 157 -17.38 -10.07 -0.04
C ALA A 157 -17.86 -9.46 -1.36
N ILE A 158 -17.53 -8.19 -1.63
CA ILE A 158 -17.80 -7.55 -2.91
C ILE A 158 -16.94 -8.21 -4.00
N PHE A 159 -15.64 -8.40 -3.75
CA PHE A 159 -14.77 -9.09 -4.70
C PHE A 159 -15.21 -10.53 -4.95
N GLY A 160 -15.57 -11.27 -3.90
CA GLY A 160 -16.12 -12.64 -4.03
C GLY A 160 -17.39 -12.73 -4.85
N SER A 161 -18.21 -11.66 -4.93
CA SER A 161 -19.42 -11.66 -5.75
C SER A 161 -19.14 -11.62 -7.27
N TYR A 162 -17.93 -11.26 -7.66
CA TYR A 162 -17.51 -11.20 -9.07
C TYR A 162 -16.69 -12.42 -9.51
N ILE A 163 -16.21 -13.26 -8.57
CA ILE A 163 -15.47 -14.47 -8.91
C ILE A 163 -16.40 -15.47 -9.59
N GLY A 164 -16.06 -15.89 -10.80
CA GLY A 164 -16.78 -16.93 -11.53
C GLY A 164 -16.75 -18.27 -10.78
N LYS A 165 -17.72 -19.14 -11.08
CA LYS A 165 -17.81 -20.47 -10.46
C LYS A 165 -16.66 -21.40 -10.85
N ASP A 166 -15.87 -21.02 -11.83
CA ASP A 166 -14.72 -21.78 -12.35
C ASP A 166 -13.45 -21.60 -11.51
N HIS A 167 -13.46 -20.67 -10.56
CA HIS A 167 -12.33 -20.37 -9.68
C HIS A 167 -12.53 -20.98 -8.28
N SER A 168 -11.47 -21.59 -7.75
CA SER A 168 -11.43 -22.06 -6.37
C SER A 168 -11.17 -20.91 -5.41
N LEU A 169 -12.11 -20.60 -4.52
CA LEU A 169 -11.94 -19.55 -3.50
C LEU A 169 -10.71 -19.77 -2.62
N MET A 170 -10.40 -21.04 -2.30
CA MET A 170 -9.21 -21.37 -1.51
C MET A 170 -7.92 -21.08 -2.30
N GLY A 171 -7.89 -21.43 -3.59
CA GLY A 171 -6.75 -21.15 -4.46
C GLY A 171 -6.48 -19.67 -4.58
N GLU A 172 -7.52 -18.87 -4.81
CA GLU A 172 -7.40 -17.39 -4.87
C GLU A 172 -6.95 -16.80 -3.54
N ALA A 173 -7.46 -17.29 -2.41
CA ALA A 173 -7.04 -16.83 -1.09
C ALA A 173 -5.56 -17.12 -0.84
N VAL A 174 -5.07 -18.32 -1.16
CA VAL A 174 -3.65 -18.67 -1.02
C VAL A 174 -2.77 -17.82 -1.92
N ASN A 175 -3.17 -17.57 -3.16
CA ASN A 175 -2.43 -16.70 -4.08
C ASN A 175 -2.33 -15.27 -3.54
N ILE A 176 -3.43 -14.70 -3.04
CA ILE A 176 -3.46 -13.34 -2.47
C ILE A 176 -2.54 -13.26 -1.26
N ILE A 177 -2.65 -14.19 -0.31
CA ILE A 177 -1.83 -14.22 0.90
C ILE A 177 -0.35 -14.36 0.54
N SER A 178 -0.01 -15.24 -0.39
CA SER A 178 1.37 -15.48 -0.81
C SER A 178 1.99 -14.25 -1.46
N LEU A 179 1.27 -13.58 -2.36
CA LEU A 179 1.75 -12.36 -3.00
C LEU A 179 1.87 -11.20 -2.02
N ASP A 180 0.89 -11.01 -1.14
CA ASP A 180 0.92 -9.97 -0.11
C ASP A 180 2.11 -10.15 0.83
N THR A 181 2.34 -11.39 1.30
CA THR A 181 3.49 -11.73 2.14
C THR A 181 4.82 -11.52 1.41
N LEU A 182 4.92 -11.91 0.14
CA LEU A 182 6.12 -11.71 -0.67
C LEU A 182 6.47 -10.22 -0.79
N VAL A 183 5.48 -9.40 -1.12
CA VAL A 183 5.67 -7.95 -1.24
C VAL A 183 6.06 -7.33 0.10
N ALA A 184 5.44 -7.75 1.20
CA ALA A 184 5.78 -7.28 2.54
C ALA A 184 7.25 -7.63 2.92
N ILE A 185 7.69 -8.86 2.63
CA ILE A 185 9.08 -9.29 2.87
C ILE A 185 10.04 -8.46 2.01
N LEU A 186 9.77 -8.29 0.72
CA LEU A 186 10.61 -7.46 -0.17
C LEU A 186 10.69 -6.01 0.31
N ALA A 187 9.58 -5.43 0.74
CA ALA A 187 9.57 -4.08 1.30
C ALA A 187 10.47 -3.96 2.53
N GLY A 188 10.44 -4.94 3.44
CA GLY A 188 11.34 -4.98 4.59
C GLY A 188 12.80 -5.06 4.18
N VAL A 189 13.14 -5.92 3.21
CA VAL A 189 14.51 -6.03 2.65
C VAL A 189 14.99 -4.73 2.01
N ILE A 190 14.09 -3.90 1.50
CA ILE A 190 14.46 -2.58 0.95
C ILE A 190 14.65 -1.56 2.05
N ILE A 191 13.69 -1.47 2.97
CA ILE A 191 13.57 -0.36 3.95
C ILE A 191 14.64 -0.49 5.05
N PHE A 192 14.75 -1.67 5.70
CA PHE A 192 15.63 -1.80 6.87
C PHE A 192 17.12 -1.59 6.55
N PRO A 193 17.72 -2.22 5.52
CA PRO A 193 19.11 -1.93 5.17
C PRO A 193 19.34 -0.48 4.80
N ALA A 194 18.37 0.15 4.12
CA ALA A 194 18.47 1.55 3.76
C ALA A 194 18.44 2.48 4.99
N CYS A 195 17.54 2.23 5.97
CA CYS A 195 17.49 2.98 7.22
C CYS A 195 18.82 2.94 7.96
N PHE A 196 19.41 1.75 8.13
CA PHE A 196 20.69 1.58 8.82
C PHE A 196 21.87 2.19 8.06
N THR A 197 21.86 2.14 6.72
CA THR A 197 22.93 2.73 5.91
C THR A 197 22.90 4.27 5.93
N TYR A 198 21.71 4.86 5.88
CA TYR A 198 21.54 6.32 5.78
C TYR A 198 21.22 6.98 7.11
N GLY A 199 21.18 6.22 8.21
CA GLY A 199 20.91 6.77 9.55
C GLY A 199 19.47 7.30 9.72
N VAL A 200 18.53 6.78 8.97
CA VAL A 200 17.10 7.12 9.12
C VAL A 200 16.53 6.32 10.28
N GLU A 201 15.84 6.98 11.21
CA GLU A 201 15.21 6.30 12.33
C GLU A 201 14.16 5.30 11.86
N VAL A 202 14.19 4.10 12.45
CA VAL A 202 13.21 3.03 12.18
C VAL A 202 11.94 3.32 12.96
N ASN A 203 11.18 4.29 12.48
CA ASN A 203 9.87 4.67 13.02
C ASN A 203 8.76 3.84 12.32
N SER A 204 7.54 3.93 12.84
CA SER A 204 6.37 3.32 12.23
C SER A 204 5.53 4.35 11.48
N GLY A 205 4.78 3.89 10.49
CA GLY A 205 3.81 4.71 9.77
C GLY A 205 4.28 5.23 8.40
N PRO A 206 3.51 6.13 7.79
CA PRO A 206 3.79 6.65 6.45
C PRO A 206 5.12 7.39 6.32
N SER A 207 5.59 8.07 7.40
CA SER A 207 6.86 8.78 7.40
C SER A 207 8.04 7.87 7.05
N LEU A 208 8.07 6.66 7.61
CA LEU A 208 9.13 5.70 7.31
C LEU A 208 9.22 5.42 5.80
N LEU A 209 8.08 5.19 5.16
CA LEU A 209 8.04 4.91 3.73
C LEU A 209 8.52 6.11 2.91
N PHE A 210 7.97 7.30 3.16
CA PHE A 210 8.25 8.49 2.35
C PHE A 210 9.65 9.06 2.61
N ASP A 211 10.08 9.16 3.86
CA ASP A 211 11.42 9.67 4.21
C ASP A 211 12.52 8.68 3.77
N THR A 212 12.31 7.37 3.97
CA THR A 212 13.27 6.35 3.53
C THR A 212 13.36 6.32 2.01
N MET A 213 12.23 6.35 1.29
CA MET A 213 12.22 6.36 -0.17
C MET A 213 12.91 7.60 -0.73
N ALA A 214 12.62 8.79 -0.19
CA ALA A 214 13.29 10.01 -0.62
C ALA A 214 14.81 9.90 -0.42
N THR A 215 15.25 9.42 0.74
CA THR A 215 16.67 9.25 1.05
C THR A 215 17.36 8.22 0.17
N VAL A 216 16.75 7.05 -0.05
CA VAL A 216 17.30 6.00 -0.92
C VAL A 216 17.46 6.51 -2.34
N PHE A 217 16.43 7.12 -2.91
CA PHE A 217 16.49 7.61 -4.28
C PHE A 217 17.43 8.80 -4.46
N ASN A 218 17.57 9.66 -3.47
CA ASN A 218 18.53 10.77 -3.55
C ASN A 218 19.99 10.29 -3.54
N ASN A 219 20.27 9.15 -2.91
CA ASN A 219 21.63 8.59 -2.80
C ASN A 219 21.93 7.48 -3.83
N MET A 220 20.96 7.05 -4.61
CA MET A 220 21.10 5.99 -5.60
C MET A 220 21.43 6.56 -6.99
N ALA A 221 22.31 5.88 -7.72
CA ALA A 221 22.60 6.24 -9.11
C ALA A 221 21.33 6.16 -9.97
N GLY A 222 20.94 7.28 -10.60
CA GLY A 222 19.69 7.36 -11.37
C GLY A 222 18.41 7.34 -10.50
N GLY A 223 18.52 7.61 -9.21
CA GLY A 223 17.44 7.52 -8.25
C GLY A 223 16.21 8.36 -8.60
N ARG A 224 16.41 9.49 -9.30
CA ARG A 224 15.30 10.30 -9.83
C ARG A 224 14.40 9.49 -10.78
N ILE A 225 14.98 8.70 -11.67
CA ILE A 225 14.24 7.85 -12.62
C ILE A 225 13.55 6.72 -11.84
N TRP A 226 14.28 6.03 -10.99
CA TRP A 226 13.75 4.93 -10.18
C TRP A 226 12.65 5.37 -9.23
N GLY A 227 12.81 6.53 -8.55
CA GLY A 227 11.80 7.10 -7.69
C GLY A 227 10.53 7.48 -8.42
N THR A 228 10.68 8.12 -9.59
CA THR A 228 9.54 8.44 -10.47
C THR A 228 8.81 7.17 -10.93
N CYS A 229 9.55 6.14 -11.35
CA CYS A 229 8.96 4.87 -11.76
C CYS A 229 8.21 4.17 -10.61
N LEU A 230 8.80 4.14 -9.40
CA LEU A 230 8.17 3.52 -8.23
C LEU A 230 6.86 4.24 -7.88
N LEU A 231 6.89 5.55 -7.78
CA LEU A 231 5.72 6.35 -7.43
C LEU A 231 4.62 6.28 -8.50
N TYR A 232 5.00 6.19 -9.77
CA TYR A 232 4.06 5.97 -10.88
C TYR A 232 3.42 4.57 -10.83
N THR A 233 4.20 3.55 -10.49
CA THR A 233 3.73 2.15 -10.44
C THR A 233 3.13 1.77 -9.09
N SER A 234 3.23 2.62 -8.06
CA SER A 234 2.60 2.37 -6.76
C SER A 234 1.09 2.19 -6.92
N PRO A 235 0.53 1.07 -6.48
CA PRO A 235 -0.88 0.77 -6.70
C PRO A 235 -1.76 1.78 -5.97
N SER A 236 -2.57 2.49 -6.75
CA SER A 236 -3.65 3.27 -6.20
C SER A 236 -4.66 2.36 -5.49
N PRO A 237 -5.32 2.79 -4.42
CA PRO A 237 -6.38 2.02 -3.76
C PRO A 237 -7.50 1.53 -4.70
N ARG A 238 -7.57 2.10 -5.90
CA ARG A 238 -8.51 1.71 -6.95
C ARG A 238 -8.10 0.47 -7.71
N ASP A 239 -6.80 0.21 -7.82
CA ASP A 239 -6.28 -0.92 -8.55
C ASP A 239 -6.67 -2.25 -7.89
N LYS A 240 -6.86 -2.25 -6.56
CA LYS A 240 -7.42 -3.41 -5.82
C LYS A 240 -8.87 -3.74 -6.17
N ARG A 241 -9.63 -2.81 -6.77
CA ARG A 241 -11.00 -3.06 -7.23
C ARG A 241 -11.09 -3.58 -8.66
N GLN A 242 -10.02 -3.48 -9.44
CA GLN A 242 -10.02 -3.75 -10.89
C GLN A 242 -9.08 -4.87 -11.32
N SER A 243 -8.30 -5.46 -10.40
CA SER A 243 -7.48 -6.63 -10.72
C SER A 243 -8.35 -7.89 -10.80
N ARG A 244 -9.09 -7.98 -11.89
CA ARG A 244 -9.80 -9.17 -12.36
C ARG A 244 -9.72 -9.30 -13.85
#